data_3f8e8531783a17b6d66d84d27247e1e1
#
_entry.id   3f8e8531783a17b6d66d84d27247e1e1
#
_cell.length_a   1.000
_cell.length_b   1.000
_cell.length_c   1.000
_cell.angle_alpha   90.00
_cell.angle_beta   90.00
_cell.angle_gamma   90.00
#
_symmetry.space_group_name_H-M   'P 1'
#
loop_
_entity.id
_entity.type
_entity.pdbx_description
1 polymer ?
#
loop_
_entity_poly.entity_id
_entity_poly.type
_entity_poly.pdbx_seq_one_letter_code
_entity_poly.pdbx_strand_id
1 'polypeptide(L)'
;AVSRINAEYQEFYKERKRLLSHYPEAEIAPFVNDNRVNVGESVYKLTDNTLVEKQEVIIWIANNGLPENLEELYPDLAAYTNRYPFNGNGLDSGFAARITTYFEKYKELKLRNSLTDDFLEEVDKLALERIYNRLPKRDEIVKEKNDGSTQLFWIDALGVEYLGFIVELARRRGLKISVEIGRAELPTITCENNAFFKNWPEDLRHPKEEELDEIKCIRSATRAPMCSATLSRA
;
A
#
# COMPACT_ATOMS: atom_id res chain seq x y z
N ALA A 1 24.89 -6.16 8.67
CA ALA A 1 25.08 -6.81 7.36
C ALA A 1 25.63 -5.82 6.32
N VAL A 2 25.11 -4.60 6.24
CA VAL A 2 25.66 -3.53 5.36
C VAL A 2 27.13 -3.22 5.68
N SER A 3 27.54 -3.35 6.94
CA SER A 3 28.95 -3.20 7.35
C SER A 3 29.90 -4.25 6.75
N ARG A 4 29.37 -5.32 6.15
CA ARG A 4 30.18 -6.34 5.46
C ARG A 4 30.36 -6.08 3.97
N ILE A 5 29.59 -5.13 3.40
CA ILE A 5 29.77 -4.70 2.01
C ILE A 5 30.92 -3.71 2.03
N ASN A 6 32.01 -4.03 1.35
CA ASN A 6 33.16 -3.14 1.28
C ASN A 6 32.83 -1.81 0.59
N ALA A 7 33.66 -0.77 0.78
CA ALA A 7 33.41 0.57 0.25
C ALA A 7 33.26 0.57 -1.29
N GLU A 8 34.06 -0.24 -1.99
CA GLU A 8 34.00 -0.38 -3.46
C GLU A 8 32.65 -0.91 -3.92
N TYR A 9 32.09 -1.88 -3.19
CA TYR A 9 30.77 -2.41 -3.50
C TYR A 9 29.65 -1.38 -3.27
N GLN A 10 29.77 -0.56 -2.23
CA GLN A 10 28.80 0.50 -1.96
C GLN A 10 28.75 1.55 -3.07
N GLU A 11 29.91 1.94 -3.61
CA GLU A 11 29.99 2.85 -4.75
C GLU A 11 29.38 2.22 -6.00
N PHE A 12 29.72 0.98 -6.27
CA PHE A 12 29.14 0.21 -7.37
C PHE A 12 27.61 0.09 -7.23
N TYR A 13 27.11 -0.19 -6.03
CA TYR A 13 25.67 -0.28 -5.76
C TYR A 13 24.95 1.05 -6.04
N LYS A 14 25.51 2.17 -5.58
CA LYS A 14 24.96 3.51 -5.82
C LYS A 14 24.88 3.83 -7.31
N GLU A 15 25.97 3.58 -8.03
CA GLU A 15 26.01 3.82 -9.47
C GLU A 15 25.04 2.92 -10.22
N ARG A 16 24.98 1.64 -9.87
CA ARG A 16 24.03 0.69 -10.44
C ARG A 16 22.59 1.14 -10.18
N LYS A 17 22.26 1.56 -8.95
CA LYS A 17 20.94 2.08 -8.61
C LYS A 17 20.62 3.32 -9.43
N ARG A 18 21.56 4.23 -9.62
CA ARG A 18 21.41 5.42 -10.45
C ARG A 18 21.15 5.06 -11.92
N LEU A 19 21.88 4.15 -12.49
CA LEU A 19 21.68 3.71 -13.88
C LEU A 19 20.30 3.05 -14.06
N LEU A 20 19.93 2.13 -13.19
CA LEU A 20 18.67 1.42 -13.27
C LEU A 20 17.43 2.33 -13.05
N SER A 21 17.60 3.46 -12.36
CA SER A 21 16.53 4.46 -12.26
C SER A 21 16.18 5.10 -13.61
N HIS A 22 17.12 5.12 -14.55
CA HIS A 22 16.92 5.62 -15.92
C HIS A 22 16.53 4.51 -16.91
N TYR A 23 16.80 3.26 -16.55
CA TYR A 23 16.53 2.08 -17.38
C TYR A 23 15.80 0.98 -16.60
N PRO A 24 14.56 1.25 -16.12
CA PRO A 24 13.83 0.31 -15.27
C PRO A 24 13.46 -1.00 -15.99
N GLU A 25 13.46 -0.99 -17.32
CA GLU A 25 13.18 -2.15 -18.18
C GLU A 25 14.46 -2.94 -18.56
N ALA A 26 15.61 -2.59 -17.93
CA ALA A 26 16.86 -3.29 -18.23
C ALA A 26 16.75 -4.80 -17.93
N GLU A 27 17.25 -5.62 -18.82
CA GLU A 27 17.29 -7.06 -18.66
C GLU A 27 18.38 -7.47 -17.67
N ILE A 28 17.99 -7.69 -16.43
CA ILE A 28 18.89 -8.02 -15.32
C ILE A 28 18.66 -9.40 -14.71
N ALA A 29 17.81 -10.22 -15.34
CA ALA A 29 17.49 -11.55 -14.84
C ALA A 29 18.74 -12.42 -14.57
N PRO A 30 19.80 -12.44 -15.41
CA PRO A 30 21.04 -13.15 -15.11
C PRO A 30 21.67 -12.68 -13.80
N PHE A 31 21.78 -11.37 -13.59
CA PHE A 31 22.34 -10.80 -12.35
C PHE A 31 21.55 -11.22 -11.10
N VAL A 32 20.23 -11.19 -11.18
CA VAL A 32 19.36 -11.62 -10.06
C VAL A 32 19.56 -13.11 -9.77
N ASN A 33 19.61 -13.95 -10.81
CA ASN A 33 19.82 -15.38 -10.66
C ASN A 33 21.16 -15.71 -10.02
N ASP A 34 22.23 -15.04 -10.44
CA ASP A 34 23.57 -15.21 -9.84
C ASP A 34 23.60 -14.82 -8.36
N ASN A 35 22.81 -13.80 -7.97
CA ASN A 35 22.75 -13.37 -6.58
C ASN A 35 21.89 -14.28 -5.68
N ARG A 36 20.99 -15.09 -6.22
CA ARG A 36 20.22 -16.07 -5.45
C ARG A 36 21.07 -17.11 -4.75
N VAL A 37 22.26 -17.39 -5.27
CA VAL A 37 23.18 -18.39 -4.70
C VAL A 37 23.66 -17.99 -3.30
N ASN A 38 23.76 -16.68 -3.02
CA ASN A 38 24.18 -16.17 -1.71
C ASN A 38 22.99 -15.52 -0.99
N VAL A 39 22.09 -16.34 -0.48
CA VAL A 39 20.81 -15.91 0.11
C VAL A 39 21.00 -14.86 1.22
N GLY A 40 22.05 -14.94 2.04
CA GLY A 40 22.28 -14.00 3.15
C GLY A 40 22.60 -12.57 2.72
N GLU A 41 23.10 -12.37 1.50
CA GLU A 41 23.57 -11.09 0.99
C GLU A 41 22.76 -10.55 -0.20
N SER A 42 21.97 -11.39 -0.84
CA SER A 42 21.30 -11.05 -2.09
C SER A 42 20.45 -9.78 -1.99
N VAL A 43 19.66 -9.63 -0.93
CA VAL A 43 18.80 -8.46 -0.70
C VAL A 43 19.58 -7.15 -0.61
N TYR A 44 20.84 -7.19 -0.16
CA TYR A 44 21.69 -5.99 -0.05
C TYR A 44 22.35 -5.60 -1.39
N LYS A 45 22.23 -6.43 -2.41
CA LYS A 45 22.78 -6.22 -3.75
C LYS A 45 21.72 -5.83 -4.77
N LEU A 46 20.45 -6.13 -4.50
CA LEU A 46 19.32 -5.78 -5.35
C LEU A 46 18.86 -4.34 -5.14
N THR A 47 18.15 -3.78 -6.11
CA THR A 47 17.59 -2.43 -6.04
C THR A 47 16.07 -2.47 -6.11
N ASP A 48 15.42 -1.33 -5.89
CA ASP A 48 13.99 -1.11 -6.06
C ASP A 48 13.61 -0.49 -7.43
N ASN A 49 14.54 -0.52 -8.40
CA ASN A 49 14.32 0.17 -9.68
C ASN A 49 13.69 -0.73 -10.74
N THR A 50 14.04 -2.01 -10.79
CA THR A 50 13.48 -2.93 -11.79
C THR A 50 12.42 -3.84 -11.19
N LEU A 51 11.46 -4.26 -12.01
CA LEU A 51 10.40 -5.16 -11.56
C LEU A 51 10.95 -6.51 -11.09
N VAL A 52 11.95 -7.04 -11.80
CA VAL A 52 12.57 -8.35 -11.49
C VAL A 52 13.25 -8.31 -10.12
N GLU A 53 13.99 -7.23 -9.80
CA GLU A 53 14.61 -7.06 -8.49
C GLU A 53 13.58 -6.89 -7.38
N LYS A 54 12.54 -6.08 -7.61
CA LYS A 54 11.44 -5.92 -6.63
C LYS A 54 10.78 -7.25 -6.29
N GLN A 55 10.51 -8.07 -7.29
CA GLN A 55 9.93 -9.39 -7.08
C GLN A 55 10.85 -10.28 -6.24
N GLU A 56 12.14 -10.30 -6.55
CA GLU A 56 13.13 -11.09 -5.80
C GLU A 56 13.27 -10.61 -4.35
N VAL A 57 13.28 -9.29 -4.12
CA VAL A 57 13.30 -8.71 -2.78
C VAL A 57 12.09 -9.16 -1.96
N ILE A 58 10.91 -9.16 -2.54
CA ILE A 58 9.69 -9.63 -1.83
C ILE A 58 9.77 -11.13 -1.52
N ILE A 59 10.26 -11.95 -2.45
CA ILE A 59 10.48 -13.38 -2.20
C ILE A 59 11.50 -13.59 -1.08
N TRP A 60 12.58 -12.83 -1.07
CA TRP A 60 13.59 -12.89 -0.02
C TRP A 60 12.99 -12.52 1.34
N ILE A 61 12.21 -11.43 1.42
CA ILE A 61 11.56 -10.97 2.65
C ILE A 61 10.56 -12.01 3.18
N ALA A 62 9.81 -12.66 2.29
CA ALA A 62 8.87 -13.70 2.67
C ALA A 62 9.56 -14.86 3.43
N ASN A 63 10.81 -15.18 3.06
CA ASN A 63 11.57 -16.28 3.66
C ASN A 63 12.46 -15.87 4.84
N ASN A 64 12.91 -14.61 4.88
CA ASN A 64 13.97 -14.18 5.81
C ASN A 64 13.53 -13.04 6.75
N GLY A 65 12.36 -12.43 6.52
CA GLY A 65 11.92 -11.24 7.23
C GLY A 65 12.50 -9.95 6.64
N LEU A 66 12.22 -8.81 7.28
CA LEU A 66 12.67 -7.51 6.81
C LEU A 66 14.19 -7.38 7.00
N PRO A 67 14.92 -6.87 5.97
CA PRO A 67 16.35 -6.66 6.09
C PRO A 67 16.67 -5.48 7.02
N GLU A 68 17.87 -5.50 7.61
CA GLU A 68 18.43 -4.32 8.26
C GLU A 68 18.58 -3.18 7.25
N ASN A 69 18.40 -1.92 7.69
CA ASN A 69 18.49 -0.73 6.85
C ASN A 69 17.47 -0.71 5.67
N LEU A 70 16.26 -1.27 5.89
CA LEU A 70 15.19 -1.30 4.90
C LEU A 70 14.92 0.09 4.28
N GLU A 71 14.94 1.14 5.10
CA GLU A 71 14.67 2.52 4.67
C GLU A 71 15.73 3.05 3.68
N GLU A 72 16.99 2.67 3.86
CA GLU A 72 18.09 3.05 2.97
C GLU A 72 18.04 2.26 1.65
N LEU A 73 17.79 0.96 1.74
CA LEU A 73 17.80 0.05 0.59
C LEU A 73 16.53 0.18 -0.27
N TYR A 74 15.37 0.18 0.39
CA TYR A 74 14.05 0.11 -0.24
C TYR A 74 13.09 1.11 0.40
N PRO A 75 13.29 2.42 0.18
CA PRO A 75 12.53 3.47 0.87
C PRO A 75 11.03 3.40 0.66
N ASP A 76 10.56 2.92 -0.49
CA ASP A 76 9.12 2.78 -0.75
C ASP A 76 8.53 1.59 0.00
N LEU A 77 9.27 0.50 0.12
CA LEU A 77 8.87 -0.65 0.93
C LEU A 77 8.89 -0.32 2.42
N ALA A 78 9.91 0.41 2.88
CA ALA A 78 9.94 0.94 4.25
C ALA A 78 8.72 1.83 4.52
N ALA A 79 8.39 2.74 3.61
CA ALA A 79 7.20 3.58 3.73
C ALA A 79 5.90 2.75 3.78
N TYR A 80 5.79 1.67 3.02
CA TYR A 80 4.65 0.75 3.09
C TYR A 80 4.55 0.07 4.45
N THR A 81 5.68 -0.33 5.05
CA THR A 81 5.70 -0.98 6.39
C THR A 81 5.48 0.00 7.53
N ASN A 82 5.64 1.31 7.30
CA ASN A 82 5.43 2.32 8.32
C ASN A 82 4.05 2.19 8.97
N ARG A 83 4.07 2.35 10.30
CA ARG A 83 2.87 2.40 11.09
C ARG A 83 2.06 3.65 10.73
N TYR A 84 0.77 3.46 10.50
CA TYR A 84 -0.18 4.56 10.42
C TYR A 84 -1.10 4.50 11.64
N PRO A 85 -0.97 5.42 12.61
CA PRO A 85 -1.86 5.45 13.76
C PRO A 85 -3.22 6.01 13.33
N PHE A 86 -4.30 5.25 13.54
CA PHE A 86 -5.66 5.65 13.22
C PHE A 86 -6.27 6.62 14.24
N ASN A 87 -5.47 7.48 14.84
CA ASN A 87 -5.89 8.43 15.85
C ASN A 87 -6.55 9.67 15.21
N GLY A 88 -7.58 10.20 15.86
CA GLY A 88 -8.14 11.52 15.51
C GLY A 88 -9.26 11.55 14.48
N ASN A 89 -9.71 10.43 13.94
CA ASN A 89 -10.78 10.36 12.93
C ASN A 89 -12.18 10.13 13.54
N GLY A 90 -12.46 10.69 14.71
CA GLY A 90 -13.74 10.43 15.41
C GLY A 90 -13.85 9.03 16.02
N LEU A 91 -12.81 8.22 15.93
CA LEU A 91 -12.73 6.90 16.51
C LEU A 91 -12.30 6.98 17.99
N ASP A 92 -12.89 6.15 18.84
CA ASP A 92 -12.39 6.01 20.20
C ASP A 92 -10.96 5.43 20.20
N SER A 93 -10.17 5.79 21.21
CA SER A 93 -8.74 5.46 21.26
C SER A 93 -8.48 3.95 21.29
N GLY A 94 -9.32 3.18 21.95
CA GLY A 94 -9.20 1.72 22.01
C GLY A 94 -9.45 1.06 20.66
N PHE A 95 -10.46 1.53 19.95
CA PHE A 95 -10.78 1.06 18.60
C PHE A 95 -9.68 1.44 17.60
N ALA A 96 -9.21 2.69 17.66
CA ALA A 96 -8.10 3.17 16.82
C ALA A 96 -6.82 2.36 17.02
N ALA A 97 -6.44 2.08 18.27
CA ALA A 97 -5.28 1.27 18.60
C ALA A 97 -5.41 -0.17 18.05
N ARG A 98 -6.60 -0.77 18.20
CA ARG A 98 -6.87 -2.13 17.72
C ARG A 98 -6.75 -2.24 16.21
N ILE A 99 -7.35 -1.29 15.45
CA ILE A 99 -7.22 -1.25 13.99
C ILE A 99 -5.77 -1.03 13.56
N THR A 100 -5.04 -0.15 14.24
CA THR A 100 -3.62 0.09 13.96
C THR A 100 -2.83 -1.21 14.06
N THR A 101 -2.96 -1.94 15.16
CA THR A 101 -2.27 -3.21 15.40
C THR A 101 -2.67 -4.27 14.37
N TYR A 102 -3.96 -4.34 14.02
CA TYR A 102 -4.46 -5.25 12.99
C TYR A 102 -3.76 -5.02 11.65
N PHE A 103 -3.70 -3.78 11.16
CA PHE A 103 -3.08 -3.48 9.87
C PHE A 103 -1.55 -3.60 9.88
N GLU A 104 -0.89 -3.37 11.01
CA GLU A 104 0.54 -3.68 11.15
C GLU A 104 0.80 -5.17 10.92
N LYS A 105 0.08 -6.02 11.66
CA LYS A 105 0.21 -7.48 11.52
C LYS A 105 -0.19 -7.96 10.12
N TYR A 106 -1.28 -7.42 9.56
CA TYR A 106 -1.71 -7.74 8.20
C TYR A 106 -0.62 -7.46 7.15
N LYS A 107 0.02 -6.28 7.21
CA LYS A 107 1.10 -5.91 6.29
C LYS A 107 2.30 -6.86 6.41
N GLU A 108 2.70 -7.17 7.64
CA GLU A 108 3.79 -8.12 7.89
C GLU A 108 3.49 -9.49 7.28
N LEU A 109 2.32 -10.04 7.56
CA LEU A 109 1.92 -11.36 7.05
C LEU A 109 1.76 -11.37 5.53
N LYS A 110 1.26 -10.27 4.96
CA LYS A 110 1.16 -10.10 3.50
C LYS A 110 2.54 -10.10 2.83
N LEU A 111 3.53 -9.42 3.41
CA LEU A 111 4.91 -9.42 2.91
C LEU A 111 5.55 -10.80 3.02
N ARG A 112 5.26 -11.55 4.10
CA ARG A 112 5.73 -12.93 4.29
C ARG A 112 4.96 -13.95 3.44
N ASN A 113 3.92 -13.52 2.74
CA ASN A 113 2.99 -14.39 2.02
C ASN A 113 2.51 -15.58 2.88
N SER A 114 2.24 -15.33 4.15
CA SER A 114 1.89 -16.35 5.14
C SER A 114 0.84 -15.81 6.09
N LEU A 115 -0.33 -16.45 6.11
CA LEU A 115 -1.36 -16.21 7.13
C LEU A 115 -1.16 -17.20 8.27
N THR A 116 -1.20 -16.69 9.49
CA THR A 116 -1.12 -17.51 10.70
C THR A 116 -2.52 -17.78 11.27
N ASP A 117 -2.69 -18.92 11.94
CA ASP A 117 -3.97 -19.28 12.55
C ASP A 117 -4.43 -18.23 13.56
N ASP A 118 -3.52 -17.72 14.39
CA ASP A 118 -3.81 -16.64 15.35
C ASP A 118 -4.35 -15.36 14.66
N PHE A 119 -3.86 -15.06 13.46
CA PHE A 119 -4.36 -13.90 12.72
C PHE A 119 -5.75 -14.18 12.14
N LEU A 120 -6.00 -15.37 11.64
CA LEU A 120 -7.32 -15.79 11.16
C LEU A 120 -8.36 -15.76 12.29
N GLU A 121 -8.00 -16.25 13.49
CA GLU A 121 -8.86 -16.16 14.68
C GLU A 121 -9.19 -14.70 15.05
N GLU A 122 -8.21 -13.77 14.95
CA GLU A 122 -8.46 -12.35 15.19
C GLU A 122 -9.38 -11.75 14.12
N VAL A 123 -9.23 -12.15 12.84
CA VAL A 123 -10.14 -11.74 11.75
C VAL A 123 -11.58 -12.18 12.05
N ASP A 124 -11.78 -13.43 12.44
CA ASP A 124 -13.09 -13.97 12.77
C ASP A 124 -13.73 -13.24 13.97
N LYS A 125 -12.94 -12.97 15.00
CA LYS A 125 -13.38 -12.21 16.16
C LYS A 125 -13.80 -10.78 15.80
N LEU A 126 -13.02 -10.09 14.97
CA LEU A 126 -13.34 -8.75 14.47
C LEU A 126 -14.62 -8.75 13.62
N ALA A 127 -14.82 -9.81 12.82
CA ALA A 127 -16.01 -9.99 12.01
C ALA A 127 -17.26 -10.23 12.89
N LEU A 128 -17.17 -11.07 13.91
CA LEU A 128 -18.26 -11.32 14.87
C LEU A 128 -18.63 -10.06 15.65
N GLU A 129 -17.66 -9.26 16.06
CA GLU A 129 -17.87 -7.98 16.74
C GLU A 129 -18.39 -6.88 15.80
N ARG A 130 -18.46 -7.15 14.50
CA ARG A 130 -18.89 -6.19 13.47
C ARG A 130 -18.12 -4.87 13.52
N ILE A 131 -16.82 -4.96 13.78
CA ILE A 131 -15.93 -3.80 13.93
C ILE A 131 -16.01 -2.86 12.72
N TYR A 132 -16.13 -3.41 11.52
CA TYR A 132 -16.27 -2.66 10.28
C TYR A 132 -17.44 -1.66 10.31
N ASN A 133 -18.55 -2.01 10.96
CA ASN A 133 -19.73 -1.15 11.04
C ASN A 133 -19.54 0.08 11.95
N ARG A 134 -18.47 0.13 12.75
CA ARG A 134 -18.13 1.30 13.57
C ARG A 134 -17.50 2.43 12.75
N LEU A 135 -17.01 2.13 11.57
CA LEU A 135 -16.44 3.14 10.67
C LEU A 135 -17.58 3.94 10.01
N PRO A 136 -17.39 5.26 9.82
CA PRO A 136 -18.34 6.07 9.05
C PRO A 136 -18.40 5.57 7.61
N LYS A 137 -19.50 5.84 6.94
CA LYS A 137 -19.61 5.49 5.52
C LYS A 137 -18.73 6.41 4.68
N ARG A 138 -17.94 5.83 3.79
CA ARG A 138 -17.10 6.59 2.85
C ARG A 138 -17.91 7.62 2.06
N ASP A 139 -19.10 7.24 1.60
CA ASP A 139 -19.95 8.09 0.78
C ASP A 139 -20.39 9.36 1.52
N GLU A 140 -20.60 9.28 2.84
CA GLU A 140 -20.91 10.43 3.68
C GLU A 140 -19.71 11.37 3.79
N ILE A 141 -18.51 10.82 4.07
CA ILE A 141 -17.25 11.60 4.13
C ILE A 141 -17.00 12.33 2.81
N VAL A 142 -17.11 11.62 1.69
CA VAL A 142 -16.84 12.19 0.37
C VAL A 142 -17.84 13.28 0.03
N LYS A 143 -19.13 13.06 0.33
CA LYS A 143 -20.18 14.05 0.09
C LYS A 143 -19.92 15.38 0.81
N GLU A 144 -19.42 15.33 2.04
CA GLU A 144 -19.07 16.54 2.82
C GLU A 144 -17.92 17.35 2.22
N LYS A 145 -17.07 16.72 1.41
CA LYS A 145 -15.93 17.39 0.74
C LYS A 145 -16.28 18.00 -0.61
N ASN A 146 -17.50 17.77 -1.10
CA ASN A 146 -17.94 18.34 -2.39
C ASN A 146 -18.36 19.79 -2.23
N ASP A 147 -17.44 20.71 -2.40
CA ASP A 147 -17.64 22.17 -2.36
C ASP A 147 -17.77 22.82 -3.75
N GLY A 148 -17.86 22.01 -4.79
CA GLY A 148 -17.95 22.47 -6.19
C GLY A 148 -16.63 22.92 -6.82
N SER A 149 -15.52 22.86 -6.09
CA SER A 149 -14.17 23.23 -6.57
C SER A 149 -13.13 22.13 -6.35
N THR A 150 -13.38 21.22 -5.44
CA THR A 150 -12.48 20.10 -5.08
C THR A 150 -12.50 19.02 -6.16
N GLN A 151 -11.31 18.58 -6.59
CA GLN A 151 -11.19 17.46 -7.52
C GLN A 151 -11.22 16.13 -6.75
N LEU A 152 -11.99 15.19 -7.27
CA LEU A 152 -12.08 13.82 -6.75
C LEU A 152 -11.25 12.87 -7.62
N PHE A 153 -10.32 12.16 -6.98
CA PHE A 153 -9.58 11.08 -7.60
C PHE A 153 -9.97 9.75 -6.95
N TRP A 154 -10.47 8.82 -7.74
CA TRP A 154 -10.73 7.47 -7.29
C TRP A 154 -9.62 6.54 -7.74
N ILE A 155 -8.97 5.90 -6.77
CA ILE A 155 -7.97 4.86 -7.02
C ILE A 155 -8.62 3.53 -6.63
N ASP A 156 -8.89 2.70 -7.64
CA ASP A 156 -9.47 1.38 -7.41
C ASP A 156 -8.49 0.47 -6.64
N ALA A 157 -9.04 -0.45 -5.86
CA ALA A 157 -8.27 -1.40 -5.05
C ALA A 157 -7.29 -0.78 -4.03
N LEU A 158 -7.36 0.53 -3.76
CA LEU A 158 -6.52 1.18 -2.76
C LEU A 158 -7.04 0.90 -1.35
N GLY A 159 -6.38 -0.01 -0.64
CA GLY A 159 -6.70 -0.35 0.74
C GLY A 159 -5.99 0.54 1.77
N VAL A 160 -6.51 0.53 3.01
CA VAL A 160 -5.94 1.29 4.15
C VAL A 160 -4.52 0.87 4.51
N GLU A 161 -4.09 -0.33 4.14
CA GLU A 161 -2.70 -0.78 4.33
C GLU A 161 -1.67 0.10 3.62
N TYR A 162 -2.08 0.84 2.59
CA TYR A 162 -1.19 1.76 1.87
C TYR A 162 -1.08 3.15 2.50
N LEU A 163 -1.80 3.45 3.58
CA LEU A 163 -1.81 4.80 4.16
C LEU A 163 -0.43 5.28 4.59
N GLY A 164 0.38 4.42 5.22
CA GLY A 164 1.75 4.76 5.59
C GLY A 164 2.59 5.18 4.38
N PHE A 165 2.48 4.43 3.29
CA PHE A 165 3.14 4.73 2.01
C PHE A 165 2.67 6.06 1.41
N ILE A 166 1.36 6.29 1.35
CA ILE A 166 0.78 7.49 0.77
C ILE A 166 1.16 8.74 1.55
N VAL A 167 1.10 8.68 2.88
CA VAL A 167 1.49 9.80 3.76
C VAL A 167 2.97 10.14 3.57
N GLU A 168 3.84 9.14 3.52
CA GLU A 168 5.26 9.35 3.29
C GLU A 168 5.55 9.90 1.89
N LEU A 169 4.87 9.41 0.87
CA LEU A 169 4.99 9.92 -0.49
C LEU A 169 4.54 11.39 -0.60
N ALA A 170 3.45 11.75 0.07
CA ALA A 170 2.98 13.13 0.13
C ALA A 170 4.00 14.04 0.85
N ARG A 171 4.55 13.58 1.98
CA ARG A 171 5.59 14.29 2.73
C ARG A 171 6.83 14.55 1.88
N ARG A 172 7.33 13.53 1.14
CA ARG A 172 8.49 13.67 0.25
C ARG A 172 8.25 14.70 -0.87
N ARG A 173 7.00 14.90 -1.26
CA ARG A 173 6.60 15.86 -2.31
C ARG A 173 6.16 17.22 -1.76
N GLY A 174 6.29 17.43 -0.45
CA GLY A 174 5.88 18.69 0.19
C GLY A 174 4.36 18.94 0.15
N LEU A 175 3.56 17.88 0.00
CA LEU A 175 2.10 17.97 -0.02
C LEU A 175 1.55 17.89 1.41
N LYS A 176 0.57 18.73 1.71
CA LYS A 176 -0.25 18.58 2.92
C LYS A 176 -1.29 17.50 2.66
N ILE A 177 -1.48 16.62 3.64
CA ILE A 177 -2.44 15.53 3.58
C ILE A 177 -3.29 15.50 4.83
N SER A 178 -4.60 15.35 4.66
CA SER A 178 -5.55 15.01 5.71
C SER A 178 -6.14 13.65 5.36
N VAL A 179 -6.26 12.76 6.34
CA VAL A 179 -6.76 11.41 6.13
C VAL A 179 -8.01 11.21 6.96
N GLU A 180 -9.06 10.79 6.31
CA GLU A 180 -10.29 10.31 6.93
C GLU A 180 -10.55 8.88 6.47
N ILE A 181 -10.98 8.01 7.40
CA ILE A 181 -11.16 6.59 7.13
C ILE A 181 -12.63 6.27 7.20
N GLY A 182 -13.14 5.79 6.07
CA GLY A 182 -14.50 5.31 5.96
C GLY A 182 -14.58 3.86 5.50
N ARG A 183 -15.72 3.22 5.74
CA ARG A 183 -16.01 1.91 5.19
C ARG A 183 -16.68 2.02 3.81
N ALA A 184 -16.31 1.10 2.93
CA ALA A 184 -17.06 0.85 1.70
C ALA A 184 -18.31 0.01 2.01
N GLU A 185 -19.31 0.00 1.12
CA GLU A 185 -20.41 -0.95 1.22
C GLU A 185 -19.97 -2.36 0.80
N LEU A 186 -20.61 -3.38 1.39
CA LEU A 186 -20.31 -4.77 1.06
C LEU A 186 -21.33 -5.30 0.03
N PRO A 187 -20.87 -6.06 -0.97
CA PRO A 187 -19.49 -6.42 -1.28
C PRO A 187 -18.66 -5.22 -1.77
N THR A 188 -17.36 -5.21 -1.50
CA THR A 188 -16.46 -4.10 -1.85
C THR A 188 -16.10 -4.09 -3.34
N ILE A 189 -17.08 -4.23 -4.21
CA ILE A 189 -16.93 -4.18 -5.69
C ILE A 189 -17.32 -2.81 -6.22
N THR A 190 -16.71 -2.41 -7.33
CA THR A 190 -16.87 -1.08 -7.90
C THR A 190 -18.32 -0.72 -8.22
N CYS A 191 -19.12 -1.65 -8.76
CA CYS A 191 -20.51 -1.38 -9.12
C CYS A 191 -21.41 -1.04 -7.91
N GLU A 192 -21.13 -1.61 -6.73
CA GLU A 192 -21.87 -1.33 -5.50
C GLU A 192 -21.35 -0.09 -4.77
N ASN A 193 -20.15 0.37 -5.13
CA ASN A 193 -19.42 1.41 -4.41
C ASN A 193 -19.11 2.66 -5.24
N ASN A 194 -19.85 2.93 -6.30
CA ASN A 194 -19.60 4.06 -7.20
C ASN A 194 -20.56 5.25 -7.03
N ALA A 195 -21.56 5.16 -6.14
CA ALA A 195 -22.59 6.20 -6.00
C ALA A 195 -22.01 7.57 -5.62
N PHE A 196 -21.04 7.61 -4.70
CA PHE A 196 -20.38 8.86 -4.30
C PHE A 196 -19.69 9.52 -5.49
N PHE A 197 -19.06 8.72 -6.35
CA PHE A 197 -18.32 9.18 -7.51
C PHE A 197 -19.27 9.75 -8.58
N LYS A 198 -20.38 9.09 -8.85
CA LYS A 198 -21.38 9.56 -9.81
C LYS A 198 -22.04 10.88 -9.41
N ASN A 199 -22.12 11.15 -8.11
CA ASN A 199 -22.69 12.38 -7.56
C ASN A 199 -21.70 13.56 -7.56
N TRP A 200 -20.44 13.35 -7.95
CA TRP A 200 -19.45 14.40 -8.08
C TRP A 200 -19.51 15.04 -9.46
N PRO A 201 -19.27 16.38 -9.61
CA PRO A 201 -19.24 17.03 -10.92
C PRO A 201 -18.29 16.33 -11.89
N GLU A 202 -18.72 16.09 -13.12
CA GLU A 202 -17.98 15.27 -14.08
C GLU A 202 -16.62 15.87 -14.47
N ASP A 203 -16.55 17.18 -14.56
CA ASP A 203 -15.31 17.92 -14.84
C ASP A 203 -14.30 17.89 -13.70
N LEU A 204 -14.75 17.61 -12.47
CA LEU A 204 -13.95 17.57 -11.26
C LEU A 204 -13.65 16.14 -10.75
N ARG A 205 -14.01 15.09 -11.49
CA ARG A 205 -13.76 13.71 -11.06
C ARG A 205 -12.81 12.98 -12.00
N HIS A 206 -11.99 12.07 -11.44
CA HIS A 206 -11.06 11.21 -12.15
C HIS A 206 -11.10 9.79 -11.56
N PRO A 207 -11.19 8.73 -12.38
CA PRO A 207 -11.28 8.73 -13.85
C PRO A 207 -12.60 9.29 -14.36
N LYS A 208 -12.70 9.59 -15.64
CA LYS A 208 -13.97 9.96 -16.27
C LYS A 208 -14.93 8.76 -16.39
N GLU A 209 -16.22 8.99 -16.60
CA GLU A 209 -17.22 7.91 -16.61
C GLU A 209 -16.96 6.85 -17.67
N GLU A 210 -16.49 7.26 -18.84
CA GLU A 210 -16.10 6.38 -19.94
C GLU A 210 -14.99 5.39 -19.53
N GLU A 211 -13.99 5.87 -18.77
CA GLU A 211 -12.88 5.07 -18.26
C GLU A 211 -13.33 4.08 -17.17
N LEU A 212 -14.39 4.42 -16.43
CA LEU A 212 -14.96 3.51 -15.42
C LEU A 212 -15.63 2.27 -16.03
N ASP A 213 -16.19 2.39 -17.23
CA ASP A 213 -16.83 1.27 -17.89
C ASP A 213 -15.82 0.24 -18.39
N GLU A 214 -14.61 0.64 -18.74
CA GLU A 214 -13.49 -0.27 -19.04
C GLU A 214 -13.03 -1.05 -17.80
N ILE A 215 -13.01 -0.42 -16.62
CA ILE A 215 -12.64 -1.07 -15.35
C ILE A 215 -13.66 -2.13 -14.93
N LYS A 216 -14.95 -1.97 -15.26
CA LYS A 216 -16.00 -2.96 -14.94
C LYS A 216 -15.81 -4.32 -15.63
N CYS A 217 -15.05 -4.40 -16.70
CA CYS A 217 -14.83 -5.63 -17.44
C CYS A 217 -13.80 -6.57 -16.81
N ILE A 218 -13.00 -6.13 -15.85
CA ILE A 218 -12.04 -6.98 -15.14
C ILE A 218 -12.77 -7.68 -13.98
N ARG A 219 -13.51 -8.72 -14.30
CA ARG A 219 -14.02 -9.68 -13.31
C ARG A 219 -12.86 -10.57 -12.84
N SER A 220 -12.05 -10.05 -11.94
CA SER A 220 -11.06 -10.85 -11.23
C SER A 220 -11.76 -11.69 -10.17
N ALA A 221 -11.63 -13.00 -10.32
CA ALA A 221 -12.19 -14.04 -9.44
C ALA A 221 -11.37 -14.21 -8.14
N THR A 222 -10.88 -13.14 -7.52
CA THR A 222 -10.16 -13.20 -6.25
C THR A 222 -10.97 -12.51 -5.16
N ARG A 223 -11.63 -13.33 -4.34
CA ARG A 223 -12.29 -12.91 -3.11
C ARG A 223 -11.22 -12.60 -2.05
N ALA A 224 -10.92 -11.33 -1.82
CA ALA A 224 -10.35 -10.87 -0.56
C ALA A 224 -11.12 -9.62 -0.11
N PRO A 225 -11.46 -9.47 1.18
CA PRO A 225 -12.11 -8.26 1.67
C PRO A 225 -11.11 -7.10 1.61
N MET A 226 -11.39 -6.12 0.76
CA MET A 226 -10.57 -4.92 0.64
C MET A 226 -11.31 -3.74 1.25
N CYS A 227 -10.70 -3.13 2.28
CA CYS A 227 -11.11 -1.83 2.77
C CYS A 227 -10.55 -0.75 1.82
N SER A 228 -11.38 0.14 1.34
CA SER A 228 -10.95 1.28 0.52
C SER A 228 -10.79 2.54 1.37
N ALA A 229 -9.70 3.27 1.14
CA ALA A 229 -9.48 4.60 1.68
C ALA A 229 -9.63 5.62 0.56
N THR A 230 -10.24 6.74 0.86
CA THR A 230 -10.38 7.86 -0.09
C THR A 230 -9.50 9.02 0.38
N LEU A 231 -8.70 9.55 -0.51
CA LEU A 231 -7.85 10.70 -0.29
C LEU A 231 -8.47 11.92 -1.00
N SER A 232 -8.71 12.99 -0.27
CA SER A 232 -9.05 14.29 -0.86
C SER A 232 -7.85 15.24 -0.78
N ARG A 233 -7.61 16.00 -1.83
CA ARG A 233 -6.63 17.09 -1.85
C ARG A 233 -7.31 18.36 -1.38
N ALA A 234 -6.75 19.01 -0.38
CA ALA A 234 -7.10 20.39 -0.01
C ALA A 234 -6.22 21.37 -0.76
#